data_7d17b4d91c40f3f96d4f76ea6d7e3e19
#
_entry.id   7d17b4d91c40f3f96d4f76ea6d7e3e19
#
_cell.length_a   1.000
_cell.length_b   1.000
_cell.length_c   1.000
_cell.angle_alpha   90.00
_cell.angle_beta   90.00
_cell.angle_gamma   90.00
#
_symmetry.space_group_name_H-M   'P 1'
#
loop_
_entity.id
_entity.type
_entity.pdbx_description
1 polymer ?
#
loop_
_entity_poly.entity_id
_entity_poly.type
_entity_poly.pdbx_seq_one_letter_code
_entity_poly.pdbx_strand_id
1 'polypeptide(L)'
;MKRLIPFPRLFIVLLTLCAVVIPARAQDMPNDYQEVLKFLGRAGDFKAKVLKANVPRNDLRVTVAEQSTPTPFGFGGWVAMTKGDGGMEILMGDLVLTQEEVNPVLSALLDHGIEVTALHNHFFFEEPRIFYMHVHGHGEALNLAHAIKPALDLIGHVTPALLDAKPAAPTAAAATMFPFDTATLNKITGFEGEKLGSVYKFTIGRDDLHLTEMGAAINARMGLNSWAAFAGNDADAQIAGDIAMRASEVNAVLKALRSNGLNIVAIHHHMLDTQPNVIFLHYLGRGPATKLAAGFRAALDLLGK
;
A
#
# COMPACT_ATOMS: atom_id res chain seq x y z
N MET A 1 46.21 63.21 28.13
CA MET A 1 45.94 61.92 28.78
C MET A 1 44.50 61.54 28.47
N LYS A 2 44.28 60.64 27.48
CA LYS A 2 42.94 60.13 27.10
C LYS A 2 42.74 58.77 27.80
N ARG A 3 41.76 58.68 28.66
CA ARG A 3 41.38 57.43 29.35
C ARG A 3 40.63 56.51 28.37
N LEU A 4 41.13 55.33 28.13
CA LEU A 4 40.45 54.24 27.44
C LEU A 4 39.46 53.51 28.39
N ILE A 5 38.19 53.44 27.98
CA ILE A 5 37.16 52.69 28.67
C ILE A 5 37.19 51.27 28.18
N PRO A 6 37.24 50.23 29.02
CA PRO A 6 37.20 48.84 28.58
C PRO A 6 35.77 48.38 28.21
N PHE A 7 35.61 47.82 27.02
CA PHE A 7 34.38 47.16 26.60
C PHE A 7 34.19 45.79 27.32
N PRO A 8 32.99 45.45 27.81
CA PRO A 8 32.73 44.16 28.39
C PRO A 8 32.67 43.07 27.31
N ARG A 9 33.42 41.99 27.51
CA ARG A 9 33.38 40.80 26.68
C ARG A 9 32.07 40.03 26.97
N LEU A 10 31.17 40.01 25.96
CA LEU A 10 29.94 39.23 25.99
C LEU A 10 30.31 37.77 25.72
N PHE A 11 30.22 36.91 26.71
CA PHE A 11 30.33 35.45 26.55
C PHE A 11 29.00 34.93 26.03
N ILE A 12 28.92 34.56 24.75
CA ILE A 12 27.78 33.83 24.19
C ILE A 12 27.94 32.37 24.57
N VAL A 13 27.14 31.90 25.52
CA VAL A 13 27.02 30.47 25.85
C VAL A 13 26.10 29.85 24.80
N LEU A 14 26.69 29.09 23.88
CA LEU A 14 25.94 28.30 22.90
C LEU A 14 25.36 27.06 23.62
N LEU A 15 24.06 27.12 23.98
CA LEU A 15 23.36 25.93 24.48
C LEU A 15 23.08 25.01 23.29
N THR A 16 23.88 23.97 23.15
CA THR A 16 23.59 22.87 22.22
C THR A 16 22.44 22.02 22.77
N LEU A 17 21.27 22.19 22.19
CA LEU A 17 20.10 21.36 22.47
C LEU A 17 20.35 19.98 21.83
N CYS A 18 20.83 19.01 22.62
CA CYS A 18 20.84 17.60 22.20
C CYS A 18 19.40 17.11 22.12
N ALA A 19 18.85 17.00 20.93
CA ALA A 19 17.60 16.30 20.70
C ALA A 19 17.83 14.81 21.02
N VAL A 20 17.30 14.36 22.15
CA VAL A 20 17.25 12.93 22.49
C VAL A 20 16.23 12.30 21.52
N VAL A 21 16.72 11.62 20.50
CA VAL A 21 15.90 10.74 19.65
C VAL A 21 15.51 9.54 20.51
N ILE A 22 14.32 9.59 21.09
CA ILE A 22 13.72 8.44 21.79
C ILE A 22 13.33 7.46 20.67
N PRO A 23 13.91 6.24 20.62
CA PRO A 23 13.46 5.26 19.64
C PRO A 23 11.98 4.99 19.89
N ALA A 24 11.16 5.10 18.85
CA ALA A 24 9.75 4.71 18.92
C ALA A 24 9.71 3.23 19.35
N ARG A 25 9.22 2.98 20.57
CA ARG A 25 8.97 1.61 21.03
C ARG A 25 8.00 0.95 20.05
N ALA A 26 8.33 -0.26 19.61
CA ALA A 26 7.37 -1.10 18.90
C ALA A 26 6.10 -1.18 19.76
N GLN A 27 4.97 -0.85 19.15
CA GLN A 27 3.68 -0.88 19.83
C GLN A 27 3.34 -2.35 20.11
N ASP A 28 3.14 -2.71 21.38
CA ASP A 28 2.77 -4.09 21.74
C ASP A 28 1.40 -4.42 21.12
N MET A 29 1.34 -5.55 20.44
CA MET A 29 0.09 -6.01 19.82
C MET A 29 -0.90 -6.46 20.90
N PRO A 30 -2.13 -5.90 20.91
CA PRO A 30 -3.20 -6.34 21.82
C PRO A 30 -3.48 -7.85 21.72
N ASN A 31 -3.89 -8.48 22.83
CA ASN A 31 -4.13 -9.93 22.88
C ASN A 31 -5.24 -10.38 21.93
N ASP A 32 -6.32 -9.60 21.80
CA ASP A 32 -7.41 -9.85 20.85
C ASP A 32 -6.90 -9.93 19.40
N TYR A 33 -5.96 -9.07 19.01
CA TYR A 33 -5.35 -9.10 17.70
C TYR A 33 -4.36 -10.26 17.51
N GLN A 34 -3.68 -10.70 18.57
CA GLN A 34 -2.87 -11.92 18.51
C GLN A 34 -3.76 -13.15 18.27
N GLU A 35 -4.92 -13.21 18.93
CA GLU A 35 -5.92 -14.27 18.72
C GLU A 35 -6.49 -14.25 17.30
N VAL A 36 -6.76 -13.07 16.74
CA VAL A 36 -7.18 -12.93 15.33
C VAL A 36 -6.14 -13.52 14.38
N LEU A 37 -4.86 -13.15 14.49
CA LEU A 37 -3.81 -13.71 13.62
C LEU A 37 -3.66 -15.22 13.78
N LYS A 38 -3.73 -15.71 15.02
CA LYS A 38 -3.68 -17.13 15.31
C LYS A 38 -4.87 -17.89 14.67
N PHE A 39 -6.09 -17.34 14.80
CA PHE A 39 -7.29 -17.93 14.22
C PHE A 39 -7.24 -17.92 12.68
N LEU A 40 -6.83 -16.82 12.08
CA LEU A 40 -6.66 -16.71 10.62
C LEU A 40 -5.53 -17.62 10.09
N GLY A 41 -4.58 -18.02 10.94
CA GLY A 41 -3.38 -18.76 10.52
C GLY A 41 -2.48 -17.94 9.60
N ARG A 42 -2.44 -16.61 9.77
CA ARG A 42 -1.72 -15.68 8.91
C ARG A 42 -0.67 -14.89 9.69
N ALA A 43 0.44 -14.57 9.00
CA ALA A 43 1.41 -13.62 9.52
C ALA A 43 0.88 -12.18 9.39
N GLY A 44 1.21 -11.34 10.35
CA GLY A 44 0.80 -9.94 10.35
C GLY A 44 1.60 -9.12 11.35
N ASP A 45 1.30 -7.83 11.40
CA ASP A 45 1.91 -6.89 12.35
C ASP A 45 0.89 -5.88 12.87
N PHE A 46 1.26 -5.21 13.98
CA PHE A 46 0.45 -4.16 14.59
C PHE A 46 1.26 -2.85 14.64
N LYS A 47 0.84 -1.86 13.88
CA LYS A 47 1.49 -0.54 13.82
C LYS A 47 0.43 0.54 13.63
N ALA A 48 0.68 1.74 14.15
CA ALA A 48 -0.24 2.87 14.04
C ALA A 48 -1.69 2.52 14.45
N LYS A 49 -1.86 1.69 15.49
CA LYS A 49 -3.13 1.16 16.00
C LYS A 49 -3.90 0.25 15.02
N VAL A 50 -3.26 -0.22 13.96
CA VAL A 50 -3.86 -1.10 12.95
C VAL A 50 -3.19 -2.46 13.00
N LEU A 51 -3.99 -3.52 13.18
CA LEU A 51 -3.62 -4.89 12.84
C LEU A 51 -3.64 -5.03 11.33
N LYS A 52 -2.62 -5.61 10.74
CA LYS A 52 -2.60 -5.98 9.32
C LYS A 52 -2.16 -7.42 9.17
N ALA A 53 -3.03 -8.28 8.65
CA ALA A 53 -2.73 -9.66 8.30
C ALA A 53 -2.42 -9.75 6.80
N ASN A 54 -1.32 -10.42 6.44
CA ASN A 54 -0.85 -10.53 5.07
C ASN A 54 -1.47 -11.74 4.36
N VAL A 55 -1.84 -11.55 3.10
CA VAL A 55 -2.38 -12.59 2.19
C VAL A 55 -1.56 -12.56 0.89
N PRO A 56 -0.24 -12.85 0.93
CA PRO A 56 0.61 -12.74 -0.24
C PRO A 56 0.34 -13.87 -1.24
N ARG A 57 0.39 -13.55 -2.54
CA ARG A 57 0.22 -14.51 -3.64
C ARG A 57 1.55 -15.05 -4.15
N ASN A 58 2.34 -15.62 -3.25
CA ASN A 58 3.62 -16.26 -3.58
C ASN A 58 3.47 -17.57 -4.38
N ASP A 59 2.25 -18.08 -4.46
CA ASP A 59 1.83 -19.21 -5.27
C ASP A 59 1.77 -18.87 -6.76
N LEU A 60 1.58 -17.60 -7.11
CA LEU A 60 1.45 -17.13 -8.49
C LEU A 60 2.80 -16.78 -9.12
N ARG A 61 2.87 -16.95 -10.43
CA ARG A 61 3.94 -16.42 -11.28
C ARG A 61 3.28 -15.48 -12.28
N VAL A 62 3.40 -14.18 -12.00
CA VAL A 62 2.72 -13.15 -12.79
C VAL A 62 3.73 -12.46 -13.71
N THR A 63 3.34 -12.30 -14.97
CA THR A 63 4.01 -11.37 -15.89
C THR A 63 3.11 -10.18 -16.15
N VAL A 64 3.69 -9.01 -16.35
CA VAL A 64 2.99 -7.81 -16.81
C VAL A 64 3.70 -7.33 -18.08
N ALA A 65 2.97 -7.29 -19.20
CA ALA A 65 3.53 -7.01 -20.51
C ALA A 65 4.79 -7.88 -20.80
N GLU A 66 4.64 -9.20 -20.62
CA GLU A 66 5.67 -10.23 -20.83
C GLU A 66 6.86 -10.19 -19.85
N GLN A 67 6.86 -9.28 -18.89
CA GLN A 67 7.92 -9.18 -17.87
C GLN A 67 7.49 -9.82 -16.56
N SER A 68 8.33 -10.73 -16.03
CA SER A 68 8.12 -11.33 -14.72
C SER A 68 8.12 -10.26 -13.64
N THR A 69 7.08 -10.24 -12.82
CA THR A 69 6.88 -9.26 -11.77
C THR A 69 6.86 -9.94 -10.39
N PRO A 70 7.62 -9.43 -9.42
CA PRO A 70 7.64 -10.00 -8.07
C PRO A 70 6.39 -9.60 -7.27
N THR A 71 5.99 -10.45 -6.31
CA THR A 71 4.83 -10.22 -5.43
C THR A 71 4.75 -8.82 -4.83
N PRO A 72 5.85 -8.20 -4.31
CA PRO A 72 5.78 -6.86 -3.73
C PRO A 72 5.42 -5.73 -4.72
N PHE A 73 5.49 -5.99 -6.03
CA PHE A 73 5.14 -5.00 -7.05
C PHE A 73 3.64 -4.66 -7.07
N GLY A 74 2.78 -5.53 -6.54
CA GLY A 74 1.35 -5.29 -6.45
C GLY A 74 0.50 -6.54 -6.20
N PHE A 75 1.12 -7.71 -5.93
CA PHE A 75 0.42 -8.98 -5.74
C PHE A 75 0.39 -9.43 -4.27
N GLY A 76 0.45 -8.49 -3.34
CA GLY A 76 0.36 -8.75 -1.90
C GLY A 76 -1.02 -8.37 -1.38
N GLY A 77 -1.93 -9.34 -1.26
CA GLY A 77 -3.21 -9.13 -0.59
C GLY A 77 -3.05 -8.94 0.92
N TRP A 78 -4.04 -8.34 1.54
CA TRP A 78 -4.06 -8.08 2.97
C TRP A 78 -5.48 -7.85 3.50
N VAL A 79 -5.65 -8.05 4.81
CA VAL A 79 -6.78 -7.55 5.58
C VAL A 79 -6.25 -6.78 6.79
N ALA A 80 -6.93 -5.70 7.17
CA ALA A 80 -6.54 -4.85 8.29
C ALA A 80 -7.74 -4.54 9.18
N MET A 81 -7.48 -4.37 10.49
CA MET A 81 -8.50 -4.01 11.48
C MET A 81 -8.00 -2.86 12.34
N THR A 82 -8.90 -1.98 12.73
CA THR A 82 -8.63 -0.90 13.67
C THR A 82 -9.85 -0.63 14.54
N LYS A 83 -9.62 -0.21 15.81
CA LYS A 83 -10.68 0.03 16.79
C LYS A 83 -11.44 1.30 16.50
N GLY A 84 -12.77 1.19 16.49
CA GLY A 84 -13.72 2.29 16.47
C GLY A 84 -14.42 2.47 17.82
N ASP A 85 -15.59 3.09 17.78
CA ASP A 85 -16.38 3.38 18.98
C ASP A 85 -17.04 2.10 19.53
N GLY A 86 -17.27 2.08 20.86
CA GLY A 86 -18.02 1.01 21.51
C GLY A 86 -17.35 -0.37 21.49
N GLY A 87 -16.03 -0.46 21.21
CA GLY A 87 -15.31 -1.74 21.09
C GLY A 87 -15.51 -2.46 19.76
N MET A 88 -16.13 -1.79 18.80
CA MET A 88 -16.25 -2.30 17.42
C MET A 88 -14.94 -2.10 16.65
N GLU A 89 -14.67 -3.00 15.75
CA GLU A 89 -13.55 -2.89 14.78
C GLU A 89 -14.09 -2.56 13.41
N ILE A 90 -13.30 -1.82 12.65
CA ILE A 90 -13.45 -1.69 11.21
C ILE A 90 -12.45 -2.64 10.55
N LEU A 91 -12.95 -3.52 9.69
CA LEU A 91 -12.16 -4.39 8.82
C LEU A 91 -12.16 -3.81 7.41
N MET A 92 -10.98 -3.71 6.83
CA MET A 92 -10.79 -3.40 5.41
C MET A 92 -9.79 -4.38 4.81
N GLY A 93 -9.86 -4.63 3.52
CA GLY A 93 -8.92 -5.50 2.84
C GLY A 93 -8.84 -5.27 1.35
N ASP A 94 -7.76 -5.80 0.78
CA ASP A 94 -7.51 -5.85 -0.65
C ASP A 94 -7.02 -7.27 -0.97
N LEU A 95 -7.89 -8.07 -1.58
CA LEU A 95 -7.64 -9.47 -1.88
C LEU A 95 -7.20 -9.61 -3.33
N VAL A 96 -6.13 -10.38 -3.54
CA VAL A 96 -5.55 -10.65 -4.86
C VAL A 96 -6.01 -12.02 -5.34
N LEU A 97 -6.76 -12.07 -6.42
CA LEU A 97 -7.49 -13.25 -6.88
C LEU A 97 -7.17 -13.60 -8.32
N THR A 98 -7.11 -14.89 -8.63
CA THR A 98 -7.23 -15.35 -10.01
C THR A 98 -8.68 -15.26 -10.47
N GLN A 99 -8.92 -15.34 -11.75
CA GLN A 99 -10.27 -15.30 -12.33
C GLN A 99 -11.19 -16.37 -11.75
N GLU A 100 -10.67 -17.56 -11.48
CA GLU A 100 -11.41 -18.71 -10.94
C GLU A 100 -11.77 -18.50 -9.46
N GLU A 101 -10.98 -17.71 -8.72
CA GLU A 101 -11.20 -17.44 -7.30
C GLU A 101 -12.23 -16.33 -7.06
N VAL A 102 -12.47 -15.44 -8.05
CA VAL A 102 -13.33 -14.25 -7.86
C VAL A 102 -14.70 -14.60 -7.31
N ASN A 103 -15.48 -15.41 -8.01
CA ASN A 103 -16.85 -15.68 -7.60
C ASN A 103 -16.96 -16.55 -6.34
N PRO A 104 -16.16 -17.62 -6.15
CA PRO A 104 -16.16 -18.36 -4.89
C PRO A 104 -15.83 -17.50 -3.67
N VAL A 105 -14.79 -16.64 -3.76
CA VAL A 105 -14.40 -15.74 -2.67
C VAL A 105 -15.47 -14.69 -2.40
N LEU A 106 -16.03 -14.08 -3.46
CA LEU A 106 -17.12 -13.09 -3.34
C LEU A 106 -18.33 -13.69 -2.63
N SER A 107 -18.77 -14.90 -3.04
CA SER A 107 -19.90 -15.57 -2.39
C SER A 107 -19.62 -15.86 -0.92
N ALA A 108 -18.43 -16.37 -0.60
CA ALA A 108 -18.05 -16.64 0.79
C ALA A 108 -18.03 -15.37 1.66
N LEU A 109 -17.59 -14.23 1.13
CA LEU A 109 -17.65 -12.95 1.84
C LEU A 109 -19.08 -12.52 2.14
N LEU A 110 -19.95 -12.52 1.12
CA LEU A 110 -21.34 -12.08 1.24
C LEU A 110 -22.15 -12.99 2.15
N ASP A 111 -21.97 -14.31 2.06
CA ASP A 111 -22.64 -15.31 2.90
C ASP A 111 -22.29 -15.16 4.39
N HIS A 112 -21.15 -14.55 4.70
CA HIS A 112 -20.68 -14.30 6.07
C HIS A 112 -20.76 -12.82 6.50
N GLY A 113 -21.47 -11.98 5.73
CA GLY A 113 -21.74 -10.59 6.09
C GLY A 113 -20.57 -9.64 5.93
N ILE A 114 -19.56 -10.00 5.12
CA ILE A 114 -18.49 -9.08 4.71
C ILE A 114 -18.90 -8.41 3.40
N GLU A 115 -18.82 -7.09 3.36
CA GLU A 115 -19.16 -6.30 2.19
C GLU A 115 -18.02 -6.34 1.15
N VAL A 116 -18.40 -6.33 -0.12
CA VAL A 116 -17.47 -6.16 -1.25
C VAL A 116 -17.68 -4.76 -1.82
N THR A 117 -16.66 -3.92 -1.76
CA THR A 117 -16.74 -2.51 -2.13
C THR A 117 -16.17 -2.21 -3.52
N ALA A 118 -15.31 -3.09 -4.05
CA ALA A 118 -14.82 -3.00 -5.44
C ALA A 118 -14.31 -4.36 -5.94
N LEU A 119 -14.34 -4.52 -7.26
CA LEU A 119 -13.69 -5.59 -7.99
C LEU A 119 -13.08 -4.99 -9.27
N HIS A 120 -11.75 -5.06 -9.42
CA HIS A 120 -11.05 -4.38 -10.50
C HIS A 120 -9.69 -5.03 -10.80
N ASN A 121 -8.94 -4.48 -11.76
CA ASN A 121 -7.57 -4.87 -12.10
C ASN A 121 -6.59 -3.76 -11.69
N HIS A 122 -5.34 -4.15 -11.38
CA HIS A 122 -4.23 -3.20 -11.18
C HIS A 122 -3.36 -3.02 -12.42
N PHE A 123 -3.42 -3.98 -13.34
CA PHE A 123 -2.55 -4.02 -14.51
C PHE A 123 -3.33 -4.21 -15.80
N PHE A 124 -2.72 -3.80 -16.91
CA PHE A 124 -3.02 -4.29 -18.25
C PHE A 124 -1.99 -5.37 -18.63
N PHE A 125 -2.39 -6.32 -19.46
CA PHE A 125 -1.51 -7.33 -20.04
C PHE A 125 -0.80 -8.21 -19.00
N GLU A 126 -1.44 -8.44 -17.86
CA GLU A 126 -0.98 -9.40 -16.87
C GLU A 126 -1.42 -10.84 -17.22
N GLU A 127 -0.53 -11.80 -16.95
CA GLU A 127 -0.79 -13.24 -17.09
C GLU A 127 -0.22 -14.00 -15.87
N PRO A 128 -1.04 -14.85 -15.21
CA PRO A 128 -2.48 -15.02 -15.41
C PRO A 128 -3.24 -13.73 -15.10
N ARG A 129 -4.50 -13.63 -15.55
CA ARG A 129 -5.36 -12.50 -15.24
C ARG A 129 -5.62 -12.42 -13.74
N ILE A 130 -5.37 -11.26 -13.15
CA ILE A 130 -5.49 -11.01 -11.71
C ILE A 130 -6.56 -9.96 -11.45
N PHE A 131 -7.36 -10.22 -10.44
CA PHE A 131 -8.39 -9.32 -9.94
C PHE A 131 -8.07 -8.91 -8.50
N TYR A 132 -8.50 -7.72 -8.15
CA TYR A 132 -8.38 -7.16 -6.81
C TYR A 132 -9.77 -6.89 -6.27
N MET A 133 -10.02 -7.36 -5.05
CA MET A 133 -11.32 -7.25 -4.42
C MET A 133 -11.18 -6.52 -3.10
N HIS A 134 -11.77 -5.32 -3.01
CA HIS A 134 -11.85 -4.60 -1.76
C HIS A 134 -12.99 -5.11 -0.93
N VAL A 135 -12.70 -5.31 0.35
CA VAL A 135 -13.64 -5.84 1.34
C VAL A 135 -13.74 -4.91 2.53
N HIS A 136 -14.93 -4.90 3.14
CA HIS A 136 -15.23 -4.05 4.27
C HIS A 136 -16.15 -4.78 5.26
N GLY A 137 -16.01 -4.47 6.55
CA GLY A 137 -16.86 -5.01 7.60
C GLY A 137 -16.68 -4.29 8.92
N HIS A 138 -17.65 -4.40 9.79
CA HIS A 138 -17.58 -3.86 11.15
C HIS A 138 -18.13 -4.87 12.15
N GLY A 139 -17.55 -4.91 13.34
CA GLY A 139 -17.95 -5.88 14.36
C GLY A 139 -16.85 -6.09 15.40
N GLU A 140 -17.01 -7.08 16.24
CA GLU A 140 -15.96 -7.51 17.15
C GLU A 140 -14.84 -8.23 16.38
N ALA A 141 -13.57 -8.03 16.78
CA ALA A 141 -12.39 -8.50 16.06
C ALA A 141 -12.43 -10.00 15.69
N LEU A 142 -12.77 -10.88 16.66
CA LEU A 142 -12.84 -12.31 16.40
C LEU A 142 -14.03 -12.69 15.52
N ASN A 143 -15.17 -12.00 15.64
CA ASN A 143 -16.33 -12.26 14.77
C ASN A 143 -16.01 -11.89 13.33
N LEU A 144 -15.31 -10.77 13.08
CA LEU A 144 -14.81 -10.40 11.77
C LEU A 144 -13.79 -11.41 11.23
N ALA A 145 -12.90 -11.92 12.08
CA ALA A 145 -11.98 -12.98 11.69
C ALA A 145 -12.72 -14.27 11.29
N HIS A 146 -13.76 -14.66 12.03
CA HIS A 146 -14.61 -15.79 11.67
C HIS A 146 -15.34 -15.57 10.34
N ALA A 147 -15.84 -14.37 10.11
CA ALA A 147 -16.56 -14.02 8.89
C ALA A 147 -15.67 -14.03 7.64
N ILE A 148 -14.44 -13.49 7.73
CA ILE A 148 -13.58 -13.39 6.56
C ILE A 148 -12.79 -14.67 6.25
N LYS A 149 -12.51 -15.50 7.27
CA LYS A 149 -11.65 -16.68 7.10
C LYS A 149 -12.11 -17.64 6.00
N PRO A 150 -13.41 -18.00 5.85
CA PRO A 150 -13.86 -18.88 4.77
C PRO A 150 -13.47 -18.37 3.38
N ALA A 151 -13.53 -17.08 3.15
CA ALA A 151 -13.09 -16.46 1.90
C ALA A 151 -11.56 -16.52 1.73
N LEU A 152 -10.80 -16.22 2.80
CA LEU A 152 -9.33 -16.29 2.77
C LEU A 152 -8.80 -17.72 2.55
N ASP A 153 -9.53 -18.74 3.01
CA ASP A 153 -9.16 -20.14 2.83
C ASP A 153 -9.37 -20.65 1.39
N LEU A 154 -10.12 -19.92 0.57
CA LEU A 154 -10.28 -20.23 -0.87
C LEU A 154 -9.13 -19.69 -1.72
N ILE A 155 -8.37 -18.71 -1.22
CA ILE A 155 -7.31 -18.03 -1.96
C ILE A 155 -6.05 -18.91 -1.99
N GLY A 156 -5.47 -19.10 -3.18
CA GLY A 156 -4.25 -19.89 -3.40
C GLY A 156 -4.52 -21.39 -3.59
N HIS A 157 -5.78 -21.81 -3.59
CA HIS A 157 -6.18 -23.17 -4.00
C HIS A 157 -6.33 -23.20 -5.52
N VAL A 158 -5.19 -23.09 -6.23
CA VAL A 158 -5.15 -23.13 -7.69
C VAL A 158 -5.58 -24.52 -8.17
N THR A 159 -6.54 -24.56 -9.10
CA THR A 159 -6.87 -25.81 -9.79
C THR A 159 -5.64 -26.37 -10.53
N PRO A 160 -5.43 -27.69 -10.60
CA PRO A 160 -4.26 -28.31 -11.20
C PRO A 160 -3.90 -27.84 -12.61
N ALA A 161 -4.86 -27.31 -13.37
CA ALA A 161 -4.67 -26.82 -14.73
C ALA A 161 -3.72 -25.58 -14.83
N LEU A 162 -3.53 -24.83 -13.76
CA LEU A 162 -2.60 -23.67 -13.73
C LEU A 162 -1.21 -24.05 -13.17
N LEU A 163 -1.04 -25.27 -12.64
CA LEU A 163 0.23 -25.75 -12.07
C LEU A 163 1.19 -26.32 -13.13
N ASP A 164 0.76 -26.53 -14.36
CA ASP A 164 1.60 -27.06 -15.45
C ASP A 164 2.58 -26.03 -16.05
N ALA A 165 2.50 -24.77 -15.64
CA ALA A 165 3.56 -23.80 -15.92
C ALA A 165 4.80 -24.17 -15.09
N LYS A 166 5.74 -24.90 -15.71
CA LYS A 166 7.03 -25.27 -15.13
C LYS A 166 7.64 -24.04 -14.41
N PRO A 167 7.91 -24.13 -13.09
CA PRO A 167 8.51 -23.00 -12.40
C PRO A 167 9.82 -22.64 -13.09
N ALA A 168 9.97 -21.42 -13.53
CA ALA A 168 11.29 -20.90 -13.88
C ALA A 168 12.16 -21.07 -12.64
N ALA A 169 13.25 -21.84 -12.76
CA ALA A 169 14.17 -22.05 -11.66
C ALA A 169 14.57 -20.68 -11.10
N PRO A 170 14.61 -20.51 -9.76
CA PRO A 170 15.15 -19.30 -9.20
C PRO A 170 16.60 -19.18 -9.70
N THR A 171 16.87 -18.24 -10.56
CA THR A 171 18.24 -17.84 -10.85
C THR A 171 18.82 -17.38 -9.53
N ALA A 172 19.87 -18.09 -9.05
CA ALA A 172 20.60 -17.70 -7.87
C ALA A 172 21.00 -16.22 -8.04
N ALA A 173 20.38 -15.35 -7.26
CA ALA A 173 20.72 -13.95 -7.27
C ALA A 173 22.13 -13.85 -6.70
N ALA A 174 23.13 -13.64 -7.56
CA ALA A 174 24.37 -13.03 -7.16
C ALA A 174 24.01 -11.77 -6.37
N ALA A 175 24.77 -11.42 -5.35
CA ALA A 175 24.60 -10.20 -4.56
C ALA A 175 24.81 -8.98 -5.46
N THR A 176 23.80 -8.63 -6.24
CA THR A 176 23.75 -7.50 -7.13
C THR A 176 23.36 -6.28 -6.32
N MET A 177 24.01 -5.15 -6.61
CA MET A 177 23.59 -3.85 -6.10
C MET A 177 22.08 -3.69 -6.33
N PHE A 178 21.40 -3.02 -5.40
CA PHE A 178 19.98 -2.74 -5.54
C PHE A 178 19.75 -2.01 -6.88
N PRO A 179 18.77 -2.41 -7.71
CA PRO A 179 18.68 -2.04 -9.11
C PRO A 179 18.31 -0.55 -9.37
N PHE A 180 18.03 0.21 -8.31
CA PHE A 180 17.60 1.60 -8.41
C PHE A 180 18.50 2.55 -7.60
N ASP A 181 18.75 3.73 -8.17
CA ASP A 181 19.27 4.89 -7.43
C ASP A 181 18.14 5.47 -6.56
N THR A 182 18.00 4.90 -5.36
CA THR A 182 16.94 5.27 -4.41
C THR A 182 17.04 6.72 -3.95
N ALA A 183 18.25 7.28 -3.86
CA ALA A 183 18.45 8.67 -3.45
C ALA A 183 17.87 9.65 -4.49
N THR A 184 18.10 9.38 -5.78
CA THR A 184 17.52 10.18 -6.87
C THR A 184 16.00 10.03 -6.91
N LEU A 185 15.44 8.82 -6.74
CA LEU A 185 13.99 8.60 -6.71
C LEU A 185 13.33 9.32 -5.52
N ASN A 186 13.94 9.27 -4.33
CA ASN A 186 13.48 9.99 -3.15
C ASN A 186 13.47 11.51 -3.37
N LYS A 187 14.54 12.03 -3.97
CA LYS A 187 14.64 13.47 -4.29
C LYS A 187 13.53 13.91 -5.25
N ILE A 188 13.23 13.12 -6.28
CA ILE A 188 12.20 13.44 -7.28
C ILE A 188 10.82 13.37 -6.65
N THR A 189 10.52 12.30 -5.94
CA THR A 189 9.19 12.09 -5.32
C THR A 189 8.96 12.99 -4.11
N GLY A 190 10.03 13.38 -3.41
CA GLY A 190 9.98 14.12 -2.14
C GLY A 190 9.64 13.25 -0.93
N PHE A 191 9.74 11.93 -1.06
CA PHE A 191 9.43 10.95 -0.03
C PHE A 191 10.51 9.88 0.06
N GLU A 192 10.60 9.22 1.21
CA GLU A 192 11.42 8.03 1.40
C GLU A 192 10.64 6.79 0.99
N GLY A 193 11.26 5.94 0.15
CA GLY A 193 10.70 4.66 -0.24
C GLY A 193 11.28 3.51 0.59
N GLU A 194 10.70 2.33 0.43
CA GLU A 194 11.09 1.09 1.09
C GLU A 194 11.59 0.06 0.06
N LYS A 195 12.66 -0.67 0.40
CA LYS A 195 13.18 -1.78 -0.41
C LYS A 195 12.45 -3.08 -0.03
N LEU A 196 11.71 -3.64 -0.97
CA LEU A 196 10.96 -4.89 -0.81
C LEU A 196 11.50 -5.92 -1.83
N GLY A 197 12.54 -6.66 -1.45
CA GLY A 197 13.28 -7.49 -2.39
C GLY A 197 13.93 -6.64 -3.48
N SER A 198 13.56 -6.87 -4.75
CA SER A 198 14.03 -6.07 -5.89
C SER A 198 13.13 -4.86 -6.21
N VAL A 199 12.03 -4.68 -5.49
CA VAL A 199 11.07 -3.57 -5.68
C VAL A 199 11.44 -2.40 -4.79
N TYR A 200 11.30 -1.17 -5.31
CA TYR A 200 11.32 0.06 -4.51
C TYR A 200 9.92 0.65 -4.44
N LYS A 201 9.37 0.83 -3.23
CA LYS A 201 7.97 1.22 -3.04
C LYS A 201 7.86 2.47 -2.17
N PHE A 202 7.08 3.42 -2.62
CA PHE A 202 6.62 4.59 -1.87
C PHE A 202 5.19 4.33 -1.38
N THR A 203 4.90 4.71 -0.13
CA THR A 203 3.54 4.71 0.43
C THR A 203 3.32 6.02 1.16
N ILE A 204 2.35 6.81 0.70
CA ILE A 204 2.10 8.18 1.17
C ILE A 204 0.67 8.24 1.68
N GLY A 205 0.49 8.48 2.98
CA GLY A 205 -0.82 8.64 3.61
C GLY A 205 -1.56 9.89 3.10
N ARG A 206 -2.88 9.86 3.21
CA ARG A 206 -3.76 11.00 2.94
C ARG A 206 -4.39 11.50 4.25
N ASP A 207 -3.55 11.78 5.23
CA ASP A 207 -3.98 12.26 6.55
C ASP A 207 -4.73 13.61 6.47
N ASP A 208 -4.52 14.37 5.38
CA ASP A 208 -5.26 15.60 5.06
C ASP A 208 -6.77 15.39 4.84
N LEU A 209 -7.19 14.15 4.60
CA LEU A 209 -8.60 13.80 4.42
C LEU A 209 -9.35 13.66 5.75
N HIS A 210 -8.64 13.44 6.88
CA HIS A 210 -9.21 13.25 8.22
C HIS A 210 -10.37 12.27 8.27
N LEU A 211 -10.25 11.16 7.50
CA LEU A 211 -11.31 10.19 7.35
C LEU A 211 -11.49 9.39 8.65
N THR A 212 -12.73 9.34 9.13
CA THR A 212 -13.12 8.50 10.25
C THR A 212 -14.33 7.66 9.87
N GLU A 213 -14.40 6.46 10.41
CA GLU A 213 -15.52 5.54 10.24
C GLU A 213 -15.85 4.89 11.58
N MET A 214 -17.08 5.04 12.04
CA MET A 214 -17.55 4.56 13.37
C MET A 214 -16.56 4.88 14.50
N GLY A 215 -16.00 6.11 14.50
CA GLY A 215 -15.00 6.57 15.46
C GLY A 215 -13.57 6.09 15.22
N ALA A 216 -13.35 5.15 14.30
CA ALA A 216 -12.01 4.71 13.91
C ALA A 216 -11.36 5.71 12.95
N ALA A 217 -10.10 6.07 13.17
CA ALA A 217 -9.32 6.84 12.21
C ALA A 217 -8.83 5.92 11.08
N ILE A 218 -9.28 6.16 9.87
CA ILE A 218 -8.81 5.44 8.67
C ILE A 218 -7.52 6.11 8.20
N ASN A 219 -6.43 5.38 8.24
CA ASN A 219 -5.09 5.88 7.92
C ASN A 219 -4.43 5.08 6.77
N ALA A 220 -3.18 5.40 6.47
CA ALA A 220 -2.43 4.76 5.39
C ALA A 220 -2.38 3.23 5.50
N ARG A 221 -2.35 2.66 6.70
CA ARG A 221 -2.32 1.20 6.90
C ARG A 221 -3.67 0.52 6.66
N MET A 222 -4.76 1.29 6.78
CA MET A 222 -6.12 0.86 6.41
C MET A 222 -6.40 1.05 4.90
N GLY A 223 -5.40 1.42 4.10
CA GLY A 223 -5.55 1.62 2.66
C GLY A 223 -5.82 3.06 2.23
N LEU A 224 -5.88 4.04 3.16
CA LEU A 224 -6.01 5.47 2.83
C LEU A 224 -4.65 6.06 2.47
N ASN A 225 -4.10 5.64 1.34
CA ASN A 225 -2.78 6.06 0.89
C ASN A 225 -2.69 6.14 -0.64
N SER A 226 -1.70 6.87 -1.12
CA SER A 226 -1.19 6.77 -2.48
C SER A 226 0.12 5.99 -2.45
N TRP A 227 0.34 5.11 -3.43
CA TRP A 227 1.57 4.36 -3.49
C TRP A 227 2.10 4.23 -4.92
N ALA A 228 3.41 4.03 -5.03
CA ALA A 228 4.10 3.70 -6.28
C ALA A 228 5.15 2.61 -6.01
N ALA A 229 5.12 1.55 -6.79
CA ALA A 229 6.11 0.48 -6.76
C ALA A 229 6.91 0.46 -8.07
N PHE A 230 8.23 0.35 -7.95
CA PHE A 230 9.16 0.27 -9.08
C PHE A 230 9.78 -1.11 -9.13
N ALA A 231 9.72 -1.76 -10.31
CA ALA A 231 10.39 -3.02 -10.61
C ALA A 231 11.24 -2.86 -11.89
N GLY A 232 12.30 -3.65 -12.04
CA GLY A 232 13.26 -3.53 -13.14
C GLY A 232 14.54 -2.84 -12.70
N ASN A 233 14.97 -1.79 -13.39
CA ASN A 233 16.18 -1.00 -13.07
C ASN A 233 16.01 0.45 -13.52
N ASP A 234 17.00 1.31 -13.21
CA ASP A 234 16.92 2.76 -13.51
C ASP A 234 16.65 3.09 -14.98
N ALA A 235 17.19 2.31 -15.92
CA ALA A 235 17.06 2.58 -17.36
C ALA A 235 15.72 2.06 -17.93
N ASP A 236 15.24 0.92 -17.43
CA ASP A 236 14.01 0.25 -17.87
C ASP A 236 13.24 -0.27 -16.66
N ALA A 237 12.47 0.60 -16.05
CA ALA A 237 11.61 0.32 -14.94
C ALA A 237 10.16 0.14 -15.38
N GLN A 238 9.43 -0.66 -14.62
CA GLN A 238 7.97 -0.59 -14.55
C GLN A 238 7.59 0.18 -13.30
N ILE A 239 6.56 1.01 -13.38
CA ILE A 239 5.86 1.60 -12.25
C ILE A 239 4.42 1.13 -12.24
N ALA A 240 3.92 0.76 -11.07
CA ALA A 240 2.50 0.59 -10.81
C ALA A 240 2.15 1.26 -9.49
N GLY A 241 0.91 1.71 -9.35
CA GLY A 241 0.52 2.40 -8.13
C GLY A 241 -0.97 2.65 -8.03
N ASP A 242 -1.32 3.28 -6.93
CA ASP A 242 -2.65 3.75 -6.62
C ASP A 242 -2.58 5.18 -6.09
N ILE A 243 -3.59 6.00 -6.39
CA ILE A 243 -3.69 7.38 -5.90
C ILE A 243 -5.05 7.58 -5.23
N ALA A 244 -5.02 7.89 -3.94
CA ALA A 244 -6.20 8.28 -3.17
C ALA A 244 -6.51 9.77 -3.39
N MET A 245 -7.74 10.09 -3.79
CA MET A 245 -8.15 11.42 -4.26
C MET A 245 -9.51 11.84 -3.67
N ARG A 246 -9.69 13.15 -3.48
CA ARG A 246 -11.04 13.73 -3.44
C ARG A 246 -11.65 13.71 -4.84
N ALA A 247 -12.97 13.69 -4.95
CA ALA A 247 -13.66 13.76 -6.24
C ALA A 247 -13.21 14.96 -7.11
N SER A 248 -12.92 16.10 -6.49
CA SER A 248 -12.42 17.31 -7.17
C SER A 248 -11.01 17.16 -7.78
N GLU A 249 -10.19 16.25 -7.27
CA GLU A 249 -8.80 16.05 -7.68
C GLU A 249 -8.68 15.11 -8.89
N VAL A 250 -9.67 14.23 -9.12
CA VAL A 250 -9.62 13.11 -10.07
C VAL A 250 -9.19 13.55 -11.48
N ASN A 251 -9.88 14.46 -12.09
CA ASN A 251 -9.61 14.84 -13.48
C ASN A 251 -8.25 15.53 -13.67
N ALA A 252 -7.80 16.29 -12.67
CA ALA A 252 -6.48 16.92 -12.70
C ALA A 252 -5.37 15.86 -12.62
N VAL A 253 -5.50 14.89 -11.69
CA VAL A 253 -4.57 13.77 -11.52
C VAL A 253 -4.52 12.90 -12.77
N LEU A 254 -5.68 12.55 -13.36
CA LEU A 254 -5.75 11.80 -14.63
C LEU A 254 -4.93 12.49 -15.74
N LYS A 255 -5.12 13.80 -15.91
CA LYS A 255 -4.38 14.58 -16.90
C LYS A 255 -2.87 14.57 -16.63
N ALA A 256 -2.46 14.74 -15.37
CA ALA A 256 -1.05 14.74 -14.99
C ALA A 256 -0.39 13.39 -15.30
N LEU A 257 -1.01 12.27 -14.91
CA LEU A 257 -0.52 10.93 -15.21
C LEU A 257 -0.40 10.69 -16.71
N ARG A 258 -1.46 10.97 -17.47
CA ARG A 258 -1.49 10.78 -18.94
C ARG A 258 -0.48 11.65 -19.67
N SER A 259 -0.31 12.90 -19.26
CA SER A 259 0.70 13.81 -19.85
C SER A 259 2.13 13.35 -19.60
N ASN A 260 2.35 12.53 -18.57
CA ASN A 260 3.64 11.92 -18.26
C ASN A 260 3.81 10.49 -18.79
N GLY A 261 2.87 10.02 -19.64
CA GLY A 261 2.94 8.71 -20.30
C GLY A 261 2.53 7.54 -19.41
N LEU A 262 1.90 7.79 -18.26
CA LEU A 262 1.37 6.74 -17.37
C LEU A 262 -0.04 6.34 -17.82
N ASN A 263 -0.30 5.04 -17.89
CA ASN A 263 -1.59 4.49 -18.28
C ASN A 263 -2.51 4.36 -17.08
N ILE A 264 -3.77 4.69 -17.26
CA ILE A 264 -4.81 4.55 -16.24
C ILE A 264 -5.46 3.17 -16.40
N VAL A 265 -5.54 2.40 -15.33
CA VAL A 265 -6.11 1.05 -15.35
C VAL A 265 -7.52 1.00 -14.78
N ALA A 266 -7.73 1.60 -13.62
CA ALA A 266 -9.01 1.57 -12.93
C ALA A 266 -9.24 2.86 -12.13
N ILE A 267 -10.52 3.18 -11.92
CA ILE A 267 -10.99 4.19 -10.97
C ILE A 267 -12.02 3.49 -10.11
N HIS A 268 -11.86 3.53 -8.79
CA HIS A 268 -12.66 2.71 -7.88
C HIS A 268 -12.75 3.33 -6.48
N HIS A 269 -13.46 2.67 -5.58
CA HIS A 269 -13.56 3.02 -4.16
C HIS A 269 -12.97 1.90 -3.30
N HIS A 270 -12.41 2.24 -2.13
CA HIS A 270 -12.09 1.25 -1.09
C HIS A 270 -13.25 1.11 -0.09
N MET A 271 -14.00 2.18 0.08
CA MET A 271 -15.11 2.30 1.04
C MET A 271 -16.32 2.92 0.36
N LEU A 272 -17.51 2.52 0.79
CA LEU A 272 -18.77 3.12 0.38
C LEU A 272 -19.23 4.09 1.49
N ASP A 273 -20.06 5.07 1.12
CA ASP A 273 -20.77 5.97 2.05
C ASP A 273 -19.91 6.76 3.05
N THR A 274 -18.62 6.99 2.74
CA THR A 274 -17.71 7.78 3.56
C THR A 274 -17.76 9.27 3.25
N GLN A 275 -17.42 10.11 4.26
CA GLN A 275 -17.26 11.55 4.13
C GLN A 275 -15.88 11.98 4.64
N PRO A 276 -15.03 12.60 3.81
CA PRO A 276 -15.23 12.84 2.38
C PRO A 276 -15.27 11.54 1.55
N ASN A 277 -15.94 11.58 0.40
CA ASN A 277 -15.86 10.48 -0.56
C ASN A 277 -14.45 10.43 -1.15
N VAL A 278 -13.78 9.29 -1.01
CA VAL A 278 -12.41 9.05 -1.49
C VAL A 278 -12.45 8.12 -2.69
N ILE A 279 -11.82 8.55 -3.77
CA ILE A 279 -11.72 7.83 -5.03
C ILE A 279 -10.27 7.40 -5.22
N PHE A 280 -10.07 6.18 -5.65
CA PHE A 280 -8.77 5.58 -5.90
C PHE A 280 -8.56 5.33 -7.38
N LEU A 281 -7.29 5.33 -7.81
CA LEU A 281 -6.96 5.22 -9.22
C LEU A 281 -5.69 4.40 -9.41
N HIS A 282 -5.81 3.26 -10.10
CA HIS A 282 -4.65 2.49 -10.51
C HIS A 282 -4.05 2.98 -11.82
N TYR A 283 -2.73 3.03 -11.84
CA TYR A 283 -1.94 3.44 -12.99
C TYR A 283 -0.72 2.55 -13.16
N LEU A 284 -0.21 2.48 -14.37
CA LEU A 284 1.03 1.78 -14.71
C LEU A 284 1.80 2.52 -15.81
N GLY A 285 3.12 2.23 -15.88
CA GLY A 285 3.98 2.75 -16.93
C GLY A 285 5.27 1.97 -17.04
N ARG A 286 6.01 2.20 -18.13
CA ARG A 286 7.35 1.63 -18.36
C ARG A 286 8.26 2.69 -18.97
N GLY A 287 9.51 2.70 -18.53
CA GLY A 287 10.57 3.59 -19.04
C GLY A 287 11.63 3.89 -17.98
N PRO A 288 12.45 4.93 -18.17
CA PRO A 288 13.42 5.34 -17.17
C PRO A 288 12.77 5.67 -15.83
N ALA A 289 13.30 5.11 -14.73
CA ALA A 289 12.71 5.23 -13.39
C ALA A 289 12.53 6.70 -12.96
N THR A 290 13.47 7.57 -13.29
CA THR A 290 13.39 9.01 -12.98
C THR A 290 12.22 9.71 -13.70
N LYS A 291 11.93 9.33 -14.95
CA LYS A 291 10.79 9.86 -15.70
C LYS A 291 9.47 9.40 -15.10
N LEU A 292 9.38 8.12 -14.72
CA LEU A 292 8.21 7.56 -14.08
C LEU A 292 7.95 8.17 -12.69
N ALA A 293 9.02 8.38 -11.90
CA ALA A 293 8.96 9.06 -10.60
C ALA A 293 8.49 10.52 -10.74
N ALA A 294 8.95 11.25 -11.76
CA ALA A 294 8.49 12.60 -12.06
C ALA A 294 7.00 12.64 -12.42
N GLY A 295 6.52 11.65 -13.17
CA GLY A 295 5.10 11.51 -13.50
C GLY A 295 4.23 11.26 -12.26
N PHE A 296 4.69 10.39 -11.38
CA PHE A 296 4.04 10.16 -10.08
C PHE A 296 4.04 11.42 -9.21
N ARG A 297 5.18 12.13 -9.11
CA ARG A 297 5.29 13.39 -8.37
C ARG A 297 4.32 14.45 -8.90
N ALA A 298 4.21 14.59 -10.23
CA ALA A 298 3.28 15.54 -10.83
C ALA A 298 1.81 15.28 -10.46
N ALA A 299 1.43 14.02 -10.25
CA ALA A 299 0.11 13.65 -9.75
C ALA A 299 -0.04 14.00 -8.26
N LEU A 300 0.97 13.67 -7.42
CA LEU A 300 0.95 13.99 -5.99
C LEU A 300 0.85 15.50 -5.71
N ASP A 301 1.47 16.33 -6.56
CA ASP A 301 1.44 17.79 -6.43
C ASP A 301 0.04 18.40 -6.59
N LEU A 302 -0.94 17.64 -7.05
CA LEU A 302 -2.33 18.05 -7.23
C LEU A 302 -3.24 17.66 -6.06
N LEU A 303 -2.72 16.86 -5.13
CA LEU A 303 -3.48 16.39 -3.97
C LEU A 303 -3.46 17.40 -2.84
N GLY A 304 -4.58 17.50 -2.10
CA GLY A 304 -4.68 18.33 -0.89
C GLY A 304 -4.78 19.83 -1.17
N LYS A 305 -5.19 20.23 -2.38
CA LYS A 305 -5.37 21.63 -2.77
C LYS A 305 -6.81 22.06 -2.77
#